data_ec3026ed5813673703a13c26d38f9b07
#
_entry.id   ec3026ed5813673703a13c26d38f9b07
#
_cell.length_a   1.000
_cell.length_b   1.000
_cell.length_c   1.000
_cell.angle_alpha   90.00
_cell.angle_beta   90.00
_cell.angle_gamma   90.00
#
_symmetry.space_group_name_H-M   'P 1'
#
loop_
_entity.id
_entity.type
_entity.pdbx_description
1 polymer ?
#
loop_
_entity_poly.entity_id
_entity_poly.type
_entity_poly.pdbx_seq_one_letter_code
_entity_poly.pdbx_strand_id
1 'polypeptide(L)'
;LPLLLNKEDRQTLTTQLTFADHQYDNYNQWFRPSTSTLAINAGREGEASQDYSKSAIRTLEWVTNYANSFGNPNFKVMAGYSYQYEQYSGLNAANKDFPNDALEDNNLGSGTYAKDEGELGMGSYKNDSKLISFFGRVSYDWKGRYMLTASLRHEGSSKFGEHHKWGNFPAISAGWRISDEAFMAGTKSWLTDLKLRGDFGITGNQSFDSYRSLNTMSGFGYYLYNGKYYQVWGPGKNVNPDLRWEKGQNWNVGLDWTLFGGDLYGSFN
;
A
#
# COMPACT_ATOMS: atom_id res chain seq x y z
N LEU A 1 -1.67 0.46 27.35
CA LEU A 1 -1.37 0.20 28.77
C LEU A 1 -0.96 -1.26 28.90
N PRO A 2 0.27 -1.60 29.37
CA PRO A 2 0.62 -2.97 29.71
C PRO A 2 -0.10 -3.39 31.00
N LEU A 3 -0.82 -4.49 30.94
CA LEU A 3 -1.33 -5.17 32.11
C LEU A 3 -0.31 -6.21 32.56
N LEU A 4 0.31 -6.02 33.71
CA LEU A 4 1.16 -7.03 34.35
C LEU A 4 0.24 -8.04 35.04
N LEU A 5 0.07 -9.22 34.44
CA LEU A 5 -0.84 -10.26 34.95
C LEU A 5 -0.25 -11.01 36.15
N ASN A 6 1.07 -11.13 36.26
CA ASN A 6 1.76 -11.67 37.41
C ASN A 6 3.21 -11.16 37.48
N LYS A 7 3.64 -10.67 38.63
CA LYS A 7 5.03 -10.15 38.82
C LYS A 7 6.11 -11.25 38.84
N GLU A 8 5.77 -12.47 39.25
CA GLU A 8 6.72 -13.58 39.36
C GLU A 8 6.97 -14.26 38.00
N ASP A 9 5.99 -14.29 37.09
CA ASP A 9 6.09 -15.05 35.83
C ASP A 9 6.43 -14.19 34.59
N ARG A 10 6.83 -12.95 34.75
CA ARG A 10 7.15 -12.02 33.65
C ARG A 10 6.12 -12.02 32.50
N GLN A 11 4.87 -12.20 32.85
CA GLN A 11 3.76 -12.15 31.89
C GLN A 11 3.39 -10.71 31.56
N THR A 12 3.24 -10.41 30.28
CA THR A 12 2.77 -9.10 29.84
C THR A 12 1.65 -9.27 28.81
N LEU A 13 0.59 -8.49 28.96
CA LEU A 13 -0.45 -8.31 27.97
C LEU A 13 -0.51 -6.82 27.62
N THR A 14 -0.34 -6.51 26.35
CA THR A 14 -0.49 -5.14 25.85
C THR A 14 -1.54 -5.10 24.76
N THR A 15 -2.37 -4.07 24.78
CA THR A 15 -3.31 -3.81 23.69
C THR A 15 -3.15 -2.37 23.24
N GLN A 16 -3.22 -2.16 21.93
CA GLN A 16 -3.10 -0.85 21.31
C GLN A 16 -4.18 -0.69 20.25
N LEU A 17 -4.87 0.44 20.29
CA LEU A 17 -5.78 0.89 19.26
C LEU A 17 -5.18 2.16 18.65
N THR A 18 -5.00 2.15 17.35
CA THR A 18 -4.44 3.27 16.58
C THR A 18 -5.46 3.73 15.55
N PHE A 19 -5.71 5.02 15.50
CA PHE A 19 -6.44 5.65 14.42
C PHE A 19 -5.50 6.65 13.74
N ALA A 20 -5.41 6.60 12.42
CA ALA A 20 -4.65 7.54 11.61
C ALA A 20 -5.52 8.08 10.47
N ASP A 21 -5.48 9.38 10.25
CA ASP A 21 -6.06 10.07 9.09
C ASP A 21 -4.94 10.85 8.41
N HIS A 22 -4.54 10.37 7.23
CA HIS A 22 -3.54 11.01 6.40
C HIS A 22 -4.22 11.64 5.20
N GLN A 23 -4.07 12.96 5.06
CA GLN A 23 -4.63 13.71 3.95
C GLN A 23 -3.51 14.43 3.20
N TYR A 24 -3.58 14.38 1.90
CA TYR A 24 -2.68 15.09 1.00
C TYR A 24 -3.52 15.81 -0.05
N ASP A 25 -3.36 17.12 -0.09
CA ASP A 25 -3.98 18.00 -1.08
C ASP A 25 -2.90 18.54 -2.00
N ASN A 26 -3.13 18.47 -3.29
CA ASN A 26 -2.22 18.97 -4.31
C ASN A 26 -2.97 19.91 -5.25
N TYR A 27 -2.41 21.07 -5.47
CA TYR A 27 -2.92 22.07 -6.38
C TYR A 27 -1.83 22.46 -7.37
N ASN A 28 -2.09 22.24 -8.66
CA ASN A 28 -1.20 22.60 -9.76
C ASN A 28 -1.87 23.66 -10.61
N GLN A 29 -1.08 24.67 -10.97
CA GLN A 29 -1.44 25.71 -11.91
C GLN A 29 -0.45 25.67 -13.07
N TRP A 30 -0.96 25.91 -14.26
CA TRP A 30 -0.12 25.98 -15.44
C TRP A 30 -0.67 27.02 -16.40
N PHE A 31 0.22 27.86 -16.93
CA PHE A 31 -0.08 28.89 -17.91
C PHE A 31 0.97 28.89 -19.02
N ARG A 32 0.50 29.06 -20.25
CA ARG A 32 1.31 29.27 -21.44
C ARG A 32 0.86 30.59 -22.07
N PRO A 33 1.75 31.61 -22.14
CA PRO A 33 1.38 32.88 -22.75
C PRO A 33 1.19 32.79 -24.27
N SER A 34 0.40 33.70 -24.82
CA SER A 34 0.14 33.83 -26.25
C SER A 34 1.42 34.04 -27.08
N THR A 35 2.46 34.61 -26.48
CA THR A 35 3.78 34.86 -27.09
C THR A 35 4.67 33.66 -27.13
N SER A 36 4.28 32.53 -26.50
CA SER A 36 5.04 31.28 -26.55
C SER A 36 5.09 30.70 -27.96
N THR A 37 6.27 30.23 -28.39
CA THR A 37 6.44 29.56 -29.69
C THR A 37 5.47 28.40 -29.89
N LEU A 38 5.16 27.67 -28.82
CA LEU A 38 4.22 26.56 -28.87
C LEU A 38 2.77 27.04 -29.07
N ALA A 39 2.36 28.13 -28.42
CA ALA A 39 1.03 28.72 -28.62
C ALA A 39 0.91 29.24 -30.05
N ILE A 40 1.89 30.02 -30.52
CA ILE A 40 1.92 30.58 -31.88
C ILE A 40 1.85 29.49 -32.94
N ASN A 41 2.66 28.42 -32.82
CA ASN A 41 2.67 27.31 -33.77
C ASN A 41 1.36 26.51 -33.76
N ALA A 42 0.65 26.48 -32.62
CA ALA A 42 -0.67 25.87 -32.50
C ALA A 42 -1.84 26.79 -32.89
N GLY A 43 -1.57 28.05 -33.24
CA GLY A 43 -2.60 29.05 -33.54
C GLY A 43 -3.46 29.40 -32.33
N ARG A 44 -2.87 29.49 -31.12
CA ARG A 44 -3.55 29.74 -29.85
C ARG A 44 -3.15 31.09 -29.25
N GLU A 45 -4.10 31.74 -28.60
CA GLU A 45 -3.90 32.99 -27.85
C GLU A 45 -3.73 32.75 -26.35
N GLY A 46 -2.83 31.78 -26.02
CA GLY A 46 -2.58 31.35 -24.66
C GLY A 46 -3.38 30.11 -24.23
N GLU A 47 -2.88 29.42 -23.21
CA GLU A 47 -3.50 28.22 -22.62
C GLU A 47 -3.27 28.23 -21.11
N ALA A 48 -4.25 27.77 -20.34
CA ALA A 48 -4.14 27.67 -18.88
C ALA A 48 -4.90 26.47 -18.33
N SER A 49 -4.42 25.93 -17.23
CA SER A 49 -5.12 24.90 -16.45
C SER A 49 -4.92 25.08 -14.94
N GLN A 50 -5.90 24.60 -14.20
CA GLN A 50 -5.87 24.45 -12.76
C GLN A 50 -6.33 23.04 -12.41
N ASP A 51 -5.51 22.32 -11.62
CA ASP A 51 -5.76 20.95 -11.23
C ASP A 51 -5.71 20.84 -9.69
N TYR A 52 -6.77 20.37 -9.10
CA TYR A 52 -6.83 20.04 -7.68
C TYR A 52 -7.02 18.54 -7.50
N SER A 53 -6.21 17.95 -6.66
CA SER A 53 -6.36 16.53 -6.27
C SER A 53 -6.22 16.35 -4.77
N LYS A 54 -6.99 15.44 -4.24
CA LYS A 54 -6.99 15.07 -2.83
C LYS A 54 -6.86 13.55 -2.68
N SER A 55 -5.93 13.14 -1.82
CA SER A 55 -5.77 11.78 -1.31
C SER A 55 -6.10 11.76 0.18
N ALA A 56 -6.92 10.82 0.62
CA ALA A 56 -7.24 10.62 2.03
C ALA A 56 -7.12 9.13 2.36
N ILE A 57 -6.28 8.80 3.35
CA ILE A 57 -6.07 7.44 3.84
C ILE A 57 -6.42 7.42 5.31
N ARG A 58 -7.44 6.63 5.69
CA ARG A 58 -7.88 6.44 7.06
C ARG A 58 -7.63 5.03 7.48
N THR A 59 -6.92 4.87 8.59
CA THR A 59 -6.56 3.55 9.11
C THR A 59 -7.03 3.42 10.56
N LEU A 60 -7.68 2.31 10.85
CA LEU A 60 -7.94 1.84 12.19
C LEU A 60 -7.18 0.53 12.37
N GLU A 61 -6.34 0.45 13.40
CA GLU A 61 -5.59 -0.76 13.71
C GLU A 61 -5.73 -1.09 15.20
N TRP A 62 -6.04 -2.34 15.50
CA TRP A 62 -6.05 -2.89 16.85
C TRP A 62 -5.08 -4.06 16.91
N VAL A 63 -4.13 -4.00 17.84
CA VAL A 63 -3.13 -5.04 18.08
C VAL A 63 -3.08 -5.41 19.54
N THR A 64 -3.09 -6.70 19.81
CA THR A 64 -2.90 -7.25 21.15
C THR A 64 -1.68 -8.17 21.14
N ASN A 65 -0.79 -7.98 22.10
CA ASN A 65 0.40 -8.79 22.29
C ASN A 65 0.36 -9.42 23.69
N TYR A 66 0.61 -10.72 23.73
CA TYR A 66 0.86 -11.47 24.95
C TYR A 66 2.29 -12.02 24.91
N ALA A 67 3.03 -11.83 25.97
CA ALA A 67 4.35 -12.43 26.14
C ALA A 67 4.46 -13.09 27.51
N ASN A 68 5.10 -14.26 27.52
CA ASN A 68 5.37 -15.00 28.74
C ASN A 68 6.73 -15.71 28.65
N SER A 69 7.43 -15.75 29.78
CA SER A 69 8.72 -16.44 29.95
C SER A 69 8.58 -17.44 31.09
N PHE A 70 8.40 -18.72 30.75
CA PHE A 70 8.36 -19.85 31.68
C PHE A 70 9.78 -20.37 31.98
N GLY A 71 10.61 -19.54 32.63
CA GLY A 71 12.01 -19.89 32.82
C GLY A 71 12.80 -19.85 31.51
N ASN A 72 13.02 -21.01 30.85
CA ASN A 72 13.79 -21.07 29.61
C ASN A 72 13.00 -20.78 28.33
N PRO A 73 11.75 -21.25 28.14
CA PRO A 73 10.98 -20.92 26.95
C PRO A 73 10.39 -19.50 27.03
N ASN A 74 10.60 -18.71 25.98
CA ASN A 74 9.91 -17.46 25.76
C ASN A 74 8.84 -17.66 24.70
N PHE A 75 7.62 -17.27 25.03
CA PHE A 75 6.47 -17.41 24.16
C PHE A 75 5.83 -16.04 23.95
N LYS A 76 5.62 -15.68 22.68
CA LYS A 76 4.94 -14.44 22.31
C LYS A 76 3.84 -14.72 21.31
N VAL A 77 2.67 -14.16 21.56
CA VAL A 77 1.52 -14.22 20.65
C VAL A 77 1.09 -12.78 20.34
N MET A 78 0.82 -12.52 19.08
CA MET A 78 0.21 -11.27 18.64
C MET A 78 -1.03 -11.61 17.82
N ALA A 79 -2.11 -10.88 18.05
CA ALA A 79 -3.29 -10.89 17.20
C ALA A 79 -3.72 -9.46 16.91
N GLY A 80 -4.22 -9.22 15.72
CA GLY A 80 -4.63 -7.89 15.33
C GLY A 80 -5.66 -7.87 14.22
N TYR A 81 -6.26 -6.70 14.10
CA TYR A 81 -7.21 -6.32 13.06
C TYR A 81 -6.80 -4.97 12.51
N SER A 82 -6.89 -4.79 11.19
CA SER A 82 -6.75 -3.47 10.58
C SER A 82 -7.83 -3.24 9.52
N TYR A 83 -8.27 -2.00 9.45
CA TYR A 83 -9.15 -1.48 8.41
C TYR A 83 -8.53 -0.24 7.82
N GLN A 84 -8.40 -0.19 6.50
CA GLN A 84 -7.91 0.95 5.76
C GLN A 84 -8.93 1.36 4.70
N TYR A 85 -9.23 2.64 4.65
CA TYR A 85 -10.04 3.28 3.63
C TYR A 85 -9.19 4.31 2.90
N GLU A 86 -9.09 4.16 1.58
CA GLU A 86 -8.38 5.10 0.71
C GLU A 86 -9.39 5.77 -0.21
N GLN A 87 -9.26 7.07 -0.39
CA GLN A 87 -10.05 7.85 -1.33
C GLN A 87 -9.15 8.80 -2.10
N TYR A 88 -9.31 8.79 -3.42
CA TYR A 88 -8.67 9.74 -4.32
C TYR A 88 -9.75 10.49 -5.08
N SER A 89 -9.65 11.81 -5.11
CA SER A 89 -10.58 12.66 -5.85
C SER A 89 -9.82 13.82 -6.48
N GLY A 90 -10.33 14.31 -7.59
CA GLY A 90 -9.73 15.48 -8.25
C GLY A 90 -10.73 16.19 -9.12
N LEU A 91 -10.39 17.44 -9.39
CA LEU A 91 -11.06 18.36 -10.28
C LEU A 91 -10.00 19.02 -11.15
N ASN A 92 -10.21 19.09 -12.44
CA ASN A 92 -9.38 19.85 -13.35
C ASN A 92 -10.26 20.82 -14.16
N ALA A 93 -9.68 21.97 -14.47
CA ALA A 93 -10.26 22.93 -15.39
C ALA A 93 -9.16 23.50 -16.29
N ALA A 94 -9.45 23.63 -17.58
CA ALA A 94 -8.53 24.20 -18.56
C ALA A 94 -9.29 24.98 -19.60
N ASN A 95 -8.67 26.03 -20.16
CA ASN A 95 -9.18 26.74 -21.29
C ASN A 95 -8.04 27.35 -22.11
N LYS A 96 -8.37 27.86 -23.28
CA LYS A 96 -7.43 28.46 -24.25
C LYS A 96 -8.01 29.70 -24.87
N ASP A 97 -7.18 30.42 -25.65
CA ASP A 97 -7.54 31.57 -26.44
C ASP A 97 -8.11 32.71 -25.57
N PHE A 98 -7.24 33.21 -24.69
CA PHE A 98 -7.55 34.32 -23.77
C PHE A 98 -7.43 35.66 -24.46
N PRO A 99 -8.26 36.68 -24.08
CA PRO A 99 -8.18 38.01 -24.65
C PRO A 99 -6.84 38.73 -24.44
N ASN A 100 -6.11 38.34 -23.38
CA ASN A 100 -4.76 38.78 -23.04
C ASN A 100 -4.16 37.88 -21.98
N ASP A 101 -2.82 37.98 -21.76
CA ASP A 101 -2.06 37.16 -20.83
C ASP A 101 -2.07 37.72 -19.39
N ALA A 102 -2.75 38.84 -19.09
CA ALA A 102 -2.58 39.55 -17.81
C ALA A 102 -3.09 38.79 -16.58
N LEU A 103 -4.08 37.94 -16.75
CA LEU A 103 -4.64 37.16 -15.64
C LEU A 103 -4.07 35.74 -15.54
N GLU A 104 -3.22 35.33 -16.51
CA GLU A 104 -2.63 34.01 -16.56
C GLU A 104 -3.69 32.91 -16.40
N ASP A 105 -3.54 32.02 -15.38
CA ASP A 105 -4.49 30.97 -15.07
C ASP A 105 -5.63 31.40 -14.11
N ASN A 106 -5.61 32.66 -13.62
CA ASN A 106 -6.55 33.11 -12.57
C ASN A 106 -7.96 33.41 -13.07
N ASN A 107 -8.22 33.35 -14.38
CA ASN A 107 -9.55 33.49 -14.96
C ASN A 107 -9.73 32.58 -16.17
N LEU A 108 -9.86 31.28 -15.94
CA LEU A 108 -10.08 30.30 -17.00
C LEU A 108 -11.36 30.53 -17.80
N GLY A 109 -12.37 31.15 -17.17
CA GLY A 109 -13.65 31.47 -17.84
C GLY A 109 -13.56 32.56 -18.94
N SER A 110 -12.47 33.31 -19.01
CA SER A 110 -12.26 34.33 -20.05
C SER A 110 -11.75 33.75 -21.39
N GLY A 111 -11.25 32.52 -21.41
CA GLY A 111 -10.86 31.85 -22.63
C GLY A 111 -12.08 31.47 -23.48
N THR A 112 -11.95 31.60 -24.81
CA THR A 112 -13.07 31.41 -25.75
C THR A 112 -13.13 29.97 -26.31
N TYR A 113 -12.02 29.23 -26.29
CA TYR A 113 -11.90 27.94 -26.94
C TYR A 113 -12.97 26.91 -26.53
N ALA A 114 -13.21 26.73 -25.22
CA ALA A 114 -14.20 25.79 -24.73
C ALA A 114 -15.62 26.13 -25.24
N LYS A 115 -15.94 27.36 -25.42
CA LYS A 115 -17.24 27.85 -25.94
C LYS A 115 -17.33 27.70 -27.46
N ASP A 116 -16.28 28.10 -28.17
CA ASP A 116 -16.29 28.18 -29.64
C ASP A 116 -16.19 26.78 -30.26
N GLU A 117 -15.37 25.88 -29.69
CA GLU A 117 -15.21 24.52 -30.16
C GLU A 117 -16.21 23.53 -29.53
N GLY A 118 -16.98 23.96 -28.53
CA GLY A 118 -17.93 23.08 -27.81
C GLY A 118 -17.27 22.05 -26.93
N GLU A 119 -15.98 22.22 -26.60
CA GLU A 119 -15.22 21.32 -25.73
C GLU A 119 -15.31 21.77 -24.27
N LEU A 120 -15.76 20.88 -23.41
CA LEU A 120 -15.80 21.14 -21.98
C LEU A 120 -14.40 20.91 -21.38
N GLY A 121 -13.67 22.03 -21.12
CA GLY A 121 -12.32 22.01 -20.56
C GLY A 121 -12.27 21.67 -19.06
N MET A 122 -13.21 20.87 -18.53
CA MET A 122 -13.25 20.49 -17.12
C MET A 122 -13.58 19.02 -16.92
N GLY A 123 -13.07 18.47 -15.84
CA GLY A 123 -13.34 17.09 -15.44
C GLY A 123 -13.22 16.87 -13.94
N SER A 124 -13.80 15.81 -13.45
CA SER A 124 -13.65 15.40 -12.06
C SER A 124 -13.68 13.88 -11.94
N TYR A 125 -13.03 13.38 -10.90
CA TYR A 125 -13.03 11.96 -10.58
C TYR A 125 -13.05 11.72 -9.08
N LYS A 126 -13.53 10.54 -8.70
CA LYS A 126 -13.47 10.03 -7.33
C LYS A 126 -13.34 8.52 -7.37
N ASN A 127 -12.29 8.02 -6.73
CA ASN A 127 -12.01 6.60 -6.57
C ASN A 127 -11.84 6.28 -5.09
N ASP A 128 -12.26 5.09 -4.68
CA ASP A 128 -12.01 4.62 -3.33
C ASP A 128 -11.66 3.13 -3.31
N SER A 129 -11.02 2.72 -2.23
CA SER A 129 -10.75 1.32 -1.92
C SER A 129 -10.78 1.06 -0.42
N LYS A 130 -11.06 -0.19 -0.06
CA LYS A 130 -11.12 -0.68 1.32
C LYS A 130 -10.26 -1.92 1.44
N LEU A 131 -9.49 -1.97 2.52
CA LEU A 131 -8.66 -3.11 2.89
C LEU A 131 -8.96 -3.49 4.33
N ILE A 132 -9.23 -4.78 4.55
CA ILE A 132 -9.49 -5.34 5.87
C ILE A 132 -8.49 -6.46 6.08
N SER A 133 -7.88 -6.51 7.26
CA SER A 133 -6.93 -7.56 7.60
C SER A 133 -7.17 -8.10 9.01
N PHE A 134 -7.11 -9.43 9.13
CA PHE A 134 -6.95 -10.14 10.39
C PHE A 134 -5.58 -10.80 10.38
N PHE A 135 -4.80 -10.61 11.42
CA PHE A 135 -3.46 -11.15 11.45
C PHE A 135 -3.07 -11.68 12.81
N GLY A 136 -2.22 -12.69 12.80
CA GLY A 136 -1.67 -13.29 14.01
C GLY A 136 -0.25 -13.76 13.81
N ARG A 137 0.51 -13.77 14.91
CA ARG A 137 1.88 -14.27 14.97
C ARG A 137 2.10 -14.99 16.28
N VAL A 138 2.78 -16.13 16.19
CA VAL A 138 3.27 -16.88 17.33
C VAL A 138 4.79 -16.97 17.20
N SER A 139 5.50 -16.63 18.26
CA SER A 139 6.96 -16.78 18.33
C SER A 139 7.30 -17.59 19.57
N TYR A 140 8.19 -18.56 19.38
CA TYR A 140 8.71 -19.45 20.39
C TYR A 140 10.24 -19.39 20.35
N ASP A 141 10.83 -19.21 21.52
CA ASP A 141 12.27 -19.23 21.71
C ASP A 141 12.62 -20.12 22.90
N TRP A 142 13.44 -21.11 22.68
CA TRP A 142 13.97 -21.97 23.74
C TRP A 142 15.46 -21.69 23.96
N LYS A 143 15.77 -21.04 25.06
CA LYS A 143 17.15 -20.73 25.50
C LYS A 143 17.97 -19.95 24.46
N GLY A 144 17.33 -19.22 23.53
CA GLY A 144 18.02 -18.62 22.39
C GLY A 144 18.62 -19.63 21.40
N ARG A 145 18.37 -20.93 21.59
CA ARG A 145 18.92 -22.03 20.77
C ARG A 145 17.99 -22.43 19.64
N TYR A 146 16.73 -22.65 19.95
CA TYR A 146 15.71 -22.99 18.97
C TYR A 146 14.69 -21.86 18.91
N MET A 147 14.58 -21.25 17.76
CA MET A 147 13.67 -20.13 17.51
C MET A 147 12.70 -20.53 16.40
N LEU A 148 11.41 -20.30 16.62
CA LEU A 148 10.36 -20.53 15.63
C LEU A 148 9.39 -19.35 15.66
N THR A 149 9.05 -18.85 14.49
CA THR A 149 7.99 -17.87 14.33
C THR A 149 7.06 -18.30 13.21
N ALA A 150 5.76 -18.28 13.45
CA ALA A 150 4.73 -18.49 12.45
C ALA A 150 3.76 -17.31 12.47
N SER A 151 3.34 -16.85 11.31
CA SER A 151 2.36 -15.80 11.17
C SER A 151 1.38 -16.08 10.03
N LEU A 152 0.17 -15.59 10.18
CA LEU A 152 -0.85 -15.62 9.15
C LEU A 152 -1.50 -14.23 9.06
N ARG A 153 -1.66 -13.73 7.82
CA ARG A 153 -2.47 -12.57 7.51
C ARG A 153 -3.59 -13.00 6.57
N HIS A 154 -4.83 -12.80 6.99
CA HIS A 154 -6.04 -12.98 6.19
C HIS A 154 -6.54 -11.60 5.80
N GLU A 155 -6.50 -11.28 4.50
CA GLU A 155 -6.68 -9.92 4.01
C GLU A 155 -7.69 -9.87 2.89
N GLY A 156 -8.63 -8.91 2.96
CA GLY A 156 -9.67 -8.69 1.98
C GLY A 156 -9.61 -7.27 1.42
N SER A 157 -9.64 -7.15 0.09
CA SER A 157 -9.61 -5.88 -0.62
C SER A 157 -10.83 -5.70 -1.52
N SER A 158 -11.39 -4.48 -1.54
CA SER A 158 -12.49 -4.13 -2.44
C SER A 158 -12.08 -4.03 -3.92
N LYS A 159 -10.79 -4.03 -4.22
CA LYS A 159 -10.26 -3.93 -5.59
C LYS A 159 -10.48 -5.21 -6.41
N PHE A 160 -10.62 -6.36 -5.75
CA PHE A 160 -10.74 -7.68 -6.38
C PHE A 160 -12.17 -8.05 -6.74
N GLY A 161 -12.31 -9.06 -7.59
CA GLY A 161 -13.59 -9.65 -7.97
C GLY A 161 -14.37 -10.17 -6.76
N GLU A 162 -15.68 -10.28 -6.90
CA GLU A 162 -16.60 -10.60 -5.80
C GLU A 162 -16.20 -11.85 -5.01
N HIS A 163 -15.78 -12.90 -5.71
CA HIS A 163 -15.38 -14.18 -5.11
C HIS A 163 -13.88 -14.28 -4.77
N HIS A 164 -13.08 -13.25 -5.05
CA HIS A 164 -11.62 -13.28 -4.94
C HIS A 164 -11.05 -12.18 -4.02
N LYS A 165 -11.90 -11.51 -3.24
CA LYS A 165 -11.50 -10.39 -2.38
C LYS A 165 -10.49 -10.79 -1.30
N TRP A 166 -10.58 -12.03 -0.81
CA TRP A 166 -9.79 -12.49 0.32
C TRP A 166 -8.57 -13.30 -0.08
N GLY A 167 -7.45 -13.04 0.58
CA GLY A 167 -6.19 -13.76 0.45
C GLY A 167 -5.64 -14.21 1.81
N ASN A 168 -4.92 -15.34 1.81
CA ASN A 168 -4.18 -15.82 2.96
C ASN A 168 -2.69 -15.72 2.67
N PHE A 169 -1.95 -15.13 3.60
CA PHE A 169 -0.53 -14.85 3.50
C PHE A 169 0.19 -15.39 4.73
N PRO A 170 0.49 -16.70 4.74
CA PRO A 170 1.27 -17.33 5.79
C PRO A 170 2.76 -17.02 5.66
N ALA A 171 3.46 -16.97 6.79
CA ALA A 171 4.91 -16.97 6.83
C ALA A 171 5.40 -17.79 8.04
N ILE A 172 6.53 -18.45 7.87
CA ILE A 172 7.21 -19.24 8.90
C ILE A 172 8.69 -18.96 8.85
N SER A 173 9.33 -18.84 10.01
CA SER A 173 10.78 -18.74 10.12
C SER A 173 11.28 -19.62 11.27
N ALA A 174 12.44 -20.25 11.07
CA ALA A 174 13.11 -21.06 12.08
C ALA A 174 14.57 -20.63 12.19
N GLY A 175 15.11 -20.72 13.39
CA GLY A 175 16.52 -20.48 13.68
C GLY A 175 17.04 -21.52 14.66
N TRP A 176 18.23 -22.03 14.40
CA TRP A 176 18.92 -22.96 15.26
C TRP A 176 20.33 -22.48 15.52
N ARG A 177 20.63 -22.17 16.80
CA ARG A 177 21.98 -21.82 17.23
C ARG A 177 22.76 -23.07 17.53
N ILE A 178 23.48 -23.54 16.51
CA ILE A 178 24.24 -24.79 16.53
C ILE A 178 25.38 -24.74 17.55
N SER A 179 26.01 -23.57 17.69
CA SER A 179 27.13 -23.34 18.65
C SER A 179 26.77 -23.60 20.11
N ASP A 180 25.47 -23.58 20.45
CA ASP A 180 25.01 -23.87 21.82
C ASP A 180 24.70 -25.33 22.07
N GLU A 181 24.89 -26.18 21.08
CA GLU A 181 24.74 -27.63 21.24
C GLU A 181 25.90 -28.29 21.98
N ALA A 182 25.63 -29.34 22.73
CA ALA A 182 26.63 -30.04 23.53
C ALA A 182 27.76 -30.58 22.66
N PHE A 183 27.47 -31.05 21.44
CA PHE A 183 28.47 -31.58 20.51
C PHE A 183 29.43 -30.49 19.96
N MET A 184 29.07 -29.21 20.10
CA MET A 184 29.90 -28.08 19.70
C MET A 184 30.77 -27.51 20.83
N ALA A 185 30.75 -28.12 22.03
CA ALA A 185 31.50 -27.65 23.19
C ALA A 185 33.01 -27.49 22.93
N GLY A 186 33.59 -28.39 22.12
CA GLY A 186 35.02 -28.39 21.78
C GLY A 186 35.43 -27.29 20.78
N THR A 187 34.50 -26.63 20.12
CA THR A 187 34.81 -25.61 19.11
C THR A 187 34.76 -24.18 19.66
N LYS A 188 34.31 -23.96 20.90
CA LYS A 188 34.08 -22.64 21.51
C LYS A 188 35.31 -21.77 21.57
N SER A 189 36.52 -22.33 21.52
CA SER A 189 37.77 -21.58 21.51
C SER A 189 37.98 -20.73 20.25
N TRP A 190 37.39 -21.13 19.11
CA TRP A 190 37.53 -20.45 17.83
C TRP A 190 36.18 -20.12 17.17
N LEU A 191 35.12 -20.94 17.36
CA LEU A 191 33.78 -20.71 16.85
C LEU A 191 32.88 -20.23 17.98
N THR A 192 32.65 -18.92 18.03
CA THR A 192 31.89 -18.25 19.09
C THR A 192 30.39 -18.39 18.90
N ASP A 193 29.90 -18.22 17.67
CA ASP A 193 28.49 -18.41 17.32
C ASP A 193 28.36 -19.03 15.93
N LEU A 194 27.42 -19.95 15.82
CA LEU A 194 27.00 -20.56 14.54
C LEU A 194 25.50 -20.75 14.59
N LYS A 195 24.78 -20.02 13.72
CA LYS A 195 23.33 -20.06 13.64
C LYS A 195 22.86 -20.35 12.23
N LEU A 196 22.09 -21.41 12.07
CA LEU A 196 21.35 -21.71 10.87
C LEU A 196 19.97 -21.06 10.96
N ARG A 197 19.51 -20.44 9.89
CA ARG A 197 18.18 -19.85 9.81
C ARG A 197 17.53 -20.13 8.47
N GLY A 198 16.21 -20.21 8.47
CA GLY A 198 15.43 -20.35 7.25
C GLY A 198 14.07 -19.70 7.43
N ASP A 199 13.54 -19.17 6.35
CA ASP A 199 12.21 -18.59 6.30
C ASP A 199 11.52 -18.90 4.97
N PHE A 200 10.21 -18.95 5.06
CA PHE A 200 9.30 -19.04 3.93
C PHE A 200 8.11 -18.11 4.17
N GLY A 201 7.68 -17.38 3.15
CA GLY A 201 6.53 -16.51 3.24
C GLY A 201 5.83 -16.30 1.91
N ILE A 202 4.51 -16.10 1.99
CA ILE A 202 3.67 -15.70 0.86
C ILE A 202 3.26 -14.26 1.07
N THR A 203 3.50 -13.42 0.07
CA THR A 203 3.09 -12.01 0.03
C THR A 203 1.99 -11.79 -1.01
N GLY A 204 1.10 -10.85 -0.74
CA GLY A 204 0.04 -10.43 -1.66
C GLY A 204 0.34 -9.06 -2.26
N ASN A 205 0.00 -8.89 -3.54
CA ASN A 205 0.09 -7.60 -4.22
C ASN A 205 -1.29 -7.20 -4.77
N GLN A 206 -1.64 -5.91 -4.58
CA GLN A 206 -2.87 -5.26 -5.07
C GLN A 206 -2.56 -3.90 -5.76
N SER A 207 -1.35 -3.71 -6.29
CA SER A 207 -0.88 -2.47 -6.91
C SER A 207 -1.51 -2.26 -8.30
N PHE A 208 -2.82 -2.01 -8.31
CA PHE A 208 -3.58 -1.61 -9.49
C PHE A 208 -4.75 -0.70 -9.09
N ASP A 209 -5.32 -0.02 -10.09
CA ASP A 209 -6.41 0.93 -9.88
C ASP A 209 -7.66 0.27 -9.31
N SER A 210 -8.45 1.05 -8.56
CA SER A 210 -9.77 0.64 -8.11
C SER A 210 -10.73 0.36 -9.29
N TYR A 211 -11.74 -0.47 -9.04
CA TYR A 211 -12.83 -0.79 -9.98
C TYR A 211 -12.43 -1.55 -11.25
N ARG A 212 -11.22 -2.17 -11.29
CA ARG A 212 -10.82 -3.03 -12.42
C ARG A 212 -11.61 -4.33 -12.52
N SER A 213 -12.23 -4.75 -11.43
CA SER A 213 -13.12 -5.92 -11.37
C SER A 213 -14.59 -5.58 -11.65
N LEU A 214 -14.94 -4.29 -11.81
CA LEU A 214 -16.31 -3.83 -11.98
C LEU A 214 -16.56 -3.27 -13.38
N ASN A 215 -17.76 -3.52 -13.91
CA ASN A 215 -18.24 -2.87 -15.11
C ASN A 215 -18.48 -1.39 -14.82
N THR A 216 -17.64 -0.52 -15.40
CA THR A 216 -17.82 0.92 -15.35
C THR A 216 -18.24 1.43 -16.72
N MET A 217 -19.13 2.41 -16.74
CA MET A 217 -19.58 3.05 -17.97
C MET A 217 -18.79 4.33 -18.22
N SER A 218 -18.46 4.58 -19.48
CA SER A 218 -17.83 5.83 -19.92
C SER A 218 -18.60 6.43 -21.08
N GLY A 219 -18.53 7.74 -21.24
CA GLY A 219 -19.10 8.43 -22.38
C GLY A 219 -18.22 8.23 -23.63
N PHE A 220 -18.83 7.87 -24.76
CA PHE A 220 -18.17 7.60 -26.05
C PHE A 220 -18.53 8.62 -27.14
N GLY A 221 -18.82 9.84 -26.78
CA GLY A 221 -19.23 10.87 -27.72
C GLY A 221 -20.72 11.12 -27.69
N TYR A 222 -21.26 11.69 -28.76
CA TYR A 222 -22.64 12.15 -28.82
C TYR A 222 -23.37 11.62 -30.02
N TYR A 223 -24.64 11.29 -29.84
CA TYR A 223 -25.56 10.90 -30.88
C TYR A 223 -26.59 12.01 -31.11
N LEU A 224 -26.74 12.45 -32.38
CA LEU A 224 -27.71 13.46 -32.76
C LEU A 224 -29.08 12.81 -33.00
N TYR A 225 -30.09 13.23 -32.24
CA TYR A 225 -31.46 12.80 -32.41
C TYR A 225 -32.43 13.97 -32.25
N ASN A 226 -33.31 14.16 -33.24
CA ASN A 226 -34.24 15.30 -33.28
C ASN A 226 -33.61 16.66 -33.04
N GLY A 227 -32.43 16.94 -33.61
CA GLY A 227 -31.71 18.18 -33.46
C GLY A 227 -31.02 18.40 -32.11
N LYS A 228 -30.99 17.39 -31.24
CA LYS A 228 -30.28 17.41 -29.93
C LYS A 228 -29.22 16.34 -29.88
N TYR A 229 -28.09 16.69 -29.26
CA TYR A 229 -27.00 15.75 -28.98
C TYR A 229 -27.24 15.03 -27.66
N TYR A 230 -27.18 13.71 -27.69
CA TYR A 230 -27.26 12.83 -26.51
C TYR A 230 -25.93 12.11 -26.33
N GLN A 231 -25.41 12.15 -25.13
CA GLN A 231 -24.17 11.42 -24.82
C GLN A 231 -24.40 9.91 -24.89
N VAL A 232 -23.51 9.19 -25.59
CA VAL A 232 -23.53 7.74 -25.68
C VAL A 232 -22.67 7.17 -24.57
N TRP A 233 -23.19 6.16 -23.88
CA TRP A 233 -22.51 5.48 -22.80
C TRP A 233 -22.27 4.01 -23.15
N GLY A 234 -21.10 3.50 -22.79
CA GLY A 234 -20.73 2.11 -23.00
C GLY A 234 -19.68 1.65 -21.99
N PRO A 235 -19.24 0.38 -22.03
CA PRO A 235 -18.21 -0.13 -21.15
C PRO A 235 -16.92 0.70 -21.24
N GLY A 236 -16.50 1.29 -20.12
CA GLY A 236 -15.40 2.25 -20.11
C GLY A 236 -13.99 1.65 -20.19
N LYS A 237 -13.85 0.37 -19.86
CA LYS A 237 -12.58 -0.36 -19.87
C LYS A 237 -12.81 -1.86 -19.83
N ASN A 238 -11.76 -2.62 -20.16
CA ASN A 238 -11.79 -4.07 -20.00
C ASN A 238 -11.95 -4.43 -18.52
N VAL A 239 -12.92 -5.28 -18.23
CA VAL A 239 -13.27 -5.72 -16.88
C VAL A 239 -12.72 -7.13 -16.66
N ASN A 240 -12.14 -7.37 -15.51
CA ASN A 240 -11.79 -8.71 -15.07
C ASN A 240 -12.54 -9.03 -13.76
N PRO A 241 -13.72 -9.69 -13.81
CA PRO A 241 -14.48 -10.05 -12.62
C PRO A 241 -13.77 -11.09 -11.74
N ASP A 242 -12.82 -11.83 -12.32
CA ASP A 242 -12.00 -12.84 -11.63
C ASP A 242 -10.66 -12.28 -11.12
N LEU A 243 -10.52 -10.97 -11.09
CA LEU A 243 -9.31 -10.32 -10.59
C LEU A 243 -9.06 -10.73 -9.14
N ARG A 244 -7.88 -11.26 -8.88
CA ARG A 244 -7.47 -11.85 -7.60
C ARG A 244 -6.10 -11.39 -7.17
N TRP A 245 -5.74 -11.68 -5.92
CA TRP A 245 -4.42 -11.41 -5.38
C TRP A 245 -3.31 -12.06 -6.22
N GLU A 246 -2.35 -11.25 -6.62
CA GLU A 246 -1.06 -11.75 -7.07
C GLU A 246 -0.27 -12.21 -5.86
N LYS A 247 0.29 -13.42 -5.90
CA LYS A 247 1.01 -14.03 -4.78
C LYS A 247 2.47 -14.21 -5.13
N GLY A 248 3.33 -13.57 -4.36
CA GLY A 248 4.77 -13.81 -4.35
C GLY A 248 5.12 -14.87 -3.30
N GLN A 249 5.94 -15.85 -3.65
CA GLN A 249 6.50 -16.82 -2.71
C GLN A 249 7.98 -16.52 -2.53
N ASN A 250 8.39 -16.36 -1.29
CA ASN A 250 9.77 -16.05 -0.94
C ASN A 250 10.27 -17.10 0.04
N TRP A 251 11.49 -17.52 -0.14
CA TRP A 251 12.19 -18.40 0.79
C TRP A 251 13.65 -17.96 0.91
N ASN A 252 14.21 -18.14 2.07
CA ASN A 252 15.59 -17.82 2.34
C ASN A 252 16.17 -18.84 3.31
N VAL A 253 17.45 -19.20 3.12
CA VAL A 253 18.24 -20.01 4.06
C VAL A 253 19.54 -19.29 4.28
N GLY A 254 19.91 -19.07 5.55
CA GLY A 254 21.11 -18.35 5.91
C GLY A 254 21.89 -19.03 7.02
N LEU A 255 23.19 -18.84 7.00
CA LEU A 255 24.12 -19.26 8.02
C LEU A 255 24.88 -18.04 8.56
N ASP A 256 24.68 -17.75 9.84
CA ASP A 256 25.42 -16.68 10.53
C ASP A 256 26.54 -17.32 11.36
N TRP A 257 27.75 -16.74 11.33
CA TRP A 257 28.90 -17.24 12.04
C TRP A 257 29.74 -16.13 12.68
N THR A 258 30.33 -16.44 13.81
CA THR A 258 31.22 -15.56 14.57
C THR A 258 32.39 -16.37 15.08
N LEU A 259 33.61 -15.89 14.86
CA LEU A 259 34.87 -16.55 15.24
C LEU A 259 35.65 -15.68 16.21
N PHE A 260 36.56 -16.35 16.98
CA PHE A 260 37.57 -15.70 17.82
C PHE A 260 37.02 -14.64 18.78
N GLY A 261 35.92 -14.94 19.48
CA GLY A 261 35.32 -14.02 20.44
C GLY A 261 34.60 -12.81 19.86
N GLY A 262 34.44 -12.74 18.54
CA GLY A 262 33.81 -11.62 17.85
C GLY A 262 34.72 -10.88 16.87
N ASP A 263 35.99 -11.25 16.78
CA ASP A 263 36.98 -10.56 15.93
C ASP A 263 36.66 -10.72 14.43
N LEU A 264 36.00 -11.84 14.06
CA LEU A 264 35.58 -12.10 12.69
C LEU A 264 34.17 -12.67 12.67
N TYR A 265 33.29 -12.07 11.86
CA TYR A 265 31.90 -12.49 11.72
C TYR A 265 31.40 -12.30 10.30
N GLY A 266 30.36 -13.04 9.92
CA GLY A 266 29.74 -12.93 8.63
C GLY A 266 28.47 -13.75 8.51
N SER A 267 27.82 -13.63 7.34
CA SER A 267 26.63 -14.40 6.97
C SER A 267 26.68 -14.81 5.52
N PHE A 268 26.08 -15.99 5.26
CA PHE A 268 25.75 -16.46 3.92
C PHE A 268 24.23 -16.56 3.80
N ASN A 269 23.68 -16.08 2.68
CA ASN A 269 22.25 -16.15 2.38
C ASN A 269 22.06 -16.78 1.00
#